data_1ddc23ee93ac11ecd5e0ddbc24447096
#
_entry.id   1ddc23ee93ac11ecd5e0ddbc24447096
#
_cell.length_a   1.000
_cell.length_b   1.000
_cell.length_c   1.000
_cell.angle_alpha   90.00
_cell.angle_beta   90.00
_cell.angle_gamma   90.00
#
_symmetry.space_group_name_H-M   'P 1'
#
loop_
_entity.id
_entity.type
_entity.pdbx_description
1 polymer ?
#
loop_
_entity_poly.entity_id
_entity_poly.type
_entity_poly.pdbx_seq_one_letter_code
_entity_poly.pdbx_strand_id
1 'polypeptide(L)'
;MDTRLLRMTEFTSARDALRTYFGYDAFRPGQEGIVNAIIQGRDALGVMPTGAGKSICYQIPATLLPGMTVVISPLISLMRDQVDALNDVGIPAAFINTTQSPDEQDLVFVQALSGRIRLLYVAPERLETERFRTFASRVPISLVAVDEAHCVSQWGQDFRSSYLGIGDFLKALPTRPTVAAFTATATERVRRDIIGILGLRDPSVTVTGFDRANLYFDVIRMERKHKASWVASYIADHPDESGIVYCATRKEVESLAESLNIAVRELRAAKGEDATRIGTVAVAYHGGMSAETRDRAQRDFVTDRVPVVVATNAFGMGIDKSNVRYVIHHNMPESIEAYYQEAGRAGRDGEPSRCTLLWNESDIATRRRLLDSDYENERLTAEEQEVVRASKRRLLNAMIGYCRTTDCLHEYMTRYFGEAGGAAVRDDGACVGGCANCGNTFETVDVTDIARAISRCVHDVNQKVGSGKIVKVLRGSKAQDLNYLHPVDLPTYGMLSATSEVQIRDVLSQMATDGFLSISEGSMPIVRFGERAAETVAPNFHYEIKKIERKHATKLSLIHISEPTRHSL
;
A
#
# COMPACT_ATOMS: atom_id res chain seq x y z
N MET A 1 50.05 0.86 3.88
CA MET A 1 49.36 -0.25 4.59
C MET A 1 48.74 0.31 5.83
N ASP A 2 47.48 0.69 5.73
CA ASP A 2 46.80 1.42 6.83
C ASP A 2 46.18 0.40 7.77
N THR A 3 46.74 0.36 8.98
CA THR A 3 46.45 -0.61 10.06
C THR A 3 45.11 -0.33 10.76
N ARG A 4 44.21 0.47 10.17
CA ARG A 4 42.90 0.82 10.73
C ARG A 4 41.77 -0.18 10.39
N LEU A 5 42.03 -1.23 9.58
CA LEU A 5 41.03 -2.12 9.01
C LEU A 5 40.72 -3.40 9.79
N LEU A 6 41.23 -3.62 10.98
CA LEU A 6 41.01 -4.87 11.74
C LEU A 6 40.88 -4.62 13.27
N ARG A 7 40.08 -3.66 13.70
CA ARG A 7 39.45 -3.74 15.03
C ARG A 7 37.99 -4.09 14.83
N MET A 8 37.69 -5.38 14.71
CA MET A 8 36.39 -5.89 15.10
C MET A 8 36.19 -5.50 16.57
N THR A 9 35.41 -4.48 16.83
CA THR A 9 34.94 -4.19 18.19
C THR A 9 34.09 -5.39 18.58
N GLU A 10 34.61 -6.22 19.51
CA GLU A 10 33.81 -7.26 20.17
C GLU A 10 32.77 -6.51 21.01
N PHE A 11 31.54 -6.38 20.46
CA PHE A 11 30.44 -5.82 21.22
C PHE A 11 30.04 -6.81 22.31
N THR A 12 29.80 -6.30 23.49
CA THR A 12 29.32 -7.09 24.63
C THR A 12 27.82 -7.34 24.55
N SER A 13 27.08 -6.52 23.77
CA SER A 13 25.63 -6.65 23.62
C SER A 13 25.11 -6.04 22.31
N ALA A 14 23.89 -6.44 21.93
CA ALA A 14 23.18 -5.86 20.78
C ALA A 14 22.89 -4.34 20.97
N ARG A 15 22.71 -3.89 22.22
CA ARG A 15 22.51 -2.47 22.53
C ARG A 15 23.78 -1.65 22.31
N ASP A 16 24.95 -2.21 22.63
CA ASP A 16 26.23 -1.52 22.37
C ASP A 16 26.46 -1.34 20.87
N ALA A 17 26.13 -2.36 20.05
CA ALA A 17 26.19 -2.26 18.60
C ALA A 17 25.19 -1.22 18.07
N LEU A 18 23.97 -1.20 18.58
CA LEU A 18 22.95 -0.21 18.22
C LEU A 18 23.43 1.22 18.50
N ARG A 19 23.98 1.45 19.69
CA ARG A 19 24.49 2.77 20.09
C ARG A 19 25.69 3.18 19.25
N THR A 20 26.60 2.28 19.01
CA THR A 20 27.86 2.58 18.31
C THR A 20 27.64 2.88 16.83
N TYR A 21 26.83 2.08 16.12
CA TYR A 21 26.64 2.23 14.69
C TYR A 21 25.50 3.20 14.32
N PHE A 22 24.42 3.22 15.11
CA PHE A 22 23.21 3.96 14.75
C PHE A 22 22.89 5.13 15.70
N GLY A 23 23.64 5.28 16.82
CA GLY A 23 23.44 6.37 17.77
C GLY A 23 22.17 6.27 18.62
N TYR A 24 21.49 5.13 18.65
CA TYR A 24 20.28 4.93 19.43
C TYR A 24 20.58 4.26 20.76
N ASP A 25 20.06 4.82 21.86
CA ASP A 25 20.25 4.27 23.22
C ASP A 25 19.37 3.05 23.51
N ALA A 26 18.25 2.88 22.80
CA ALA A 26 17.31 1.78 23.01
C ALA A 26 16.66 1.32 21.69
N PHE A 27 16.30 0.06 21.66
CA PHE A 27 15.47 -0.50 20.58
C PHE A 27 14.04 0.06 20.65
N ARG A 28 13.42 0.23 19.50
CA ARG A 28 11.99 0.52 19.42
C ARG A 28 11.16 -0.72 19.82
N PRO A 29 9.87 -0.55 20.19
CA PRO A 29 9.00 -1.66 20.54
C PRO A 29 9.03 -2.78 19.49
N GLY A 30 9.21 -4.03 19.94
CA GLY A 30 9.27 -5.22 19.08
C GLY A 30 10.64 -5.54 18.46
N GLN A 31 11.57 -4.59 18.35
CA GLN A 31 12.89 -4.83 17.73
C GLN A 31 13.78 -5.74 18.58
N GLU A 32 13.89 -5.48 19.89
CA GLU A 32 14.85 -6.18 20.77
C GLU A 32 14.57 -7.68 20.84
N GLY A 33 13.29 -8.07 20.88
CA GLY A 33 12.89 -9.49 20.92
C GLY A 33 13.33 -10.24 19.65
N ILE A 34 13.16 -9.60 18.47
CA ILE A 34 13.59 -10.18 17.18
C ILE A 34 15.11 -10.28 17.10
N VAL A 35 15.82 -9.20 17.47
CA VAL A 35 17.28 -9.14 17.45
C VAL A 35 17.87 -10.26 18.33
N ASN A 36 17.36 -10.42 19.55
CA ASN A 36 17.82 -11.45 20.47
C ASN A 36 17.50 -12.87 19.97
N ALA A 37 16.31 -13.08 19.38
CA ALA A 37 15.96 -14.39 18.77
C ALA A 37 16.94 -14.77 17.67
N ILE A 38 17.26 -13.84 16.76
CA ILE A 38 18.21 -14.05 15.66
C ILE A 38 19.61 -14.38 16.19
N ILE A 39 20.11 -13.62 17.18
CA ILE A 39 21.44 -13.85 17.78
C ILE A 39 21.51 -15.23 18.45
N GLN A 40 20.40 -15.70 19.03
CA GLN A 40 20.28 -17.03 19.64
C GLN A 40 20.12 -18.17 18.62
N GLY A 41 20.13 -17.85 17.31
CA GLY A 41 19.96 -18.85 16.23
C GLY A 41 18.53 -19.28 16.00
N ARG A 42 17.54 -18.56 16.52
CA ARG A 42 16.12 -18.83 16.32
C ARG A 42 15.60 -18.05 15.12
N ASP A 43 14.82 -18.70 14.26
CA ASP A 43 14.16 -18.03 13.15
C ASP A 43 13.19 -16.94 13.65
N ALA A 44 12.94 -15.93 12.83
CA ALA A 44 12.10 -14.81 13.22
C ALA A 44 11.16 -14.37 12.07
N LEU A 45 9.98 -13.87 12.45
CA LEU A 45 9.07 -13.15 11.56
C LEU A 45 8.71 -11.82 12.20
N GLY A 46 9.16 -10.73 11.59
CA GLY A 46 8.85 -9.36 11.99
C GLY A 46 7.79 -8.73 11.07
N VAL A 47 6.60 -8.48 11.58
CA VAL A 47 5.56 -7.69 10.90
C VAL A 47 5.51 -6.34 11.58
N MET A 48 6.10 -5.34 10.93
CA MET A 48 6.35 -4.04 11.54
C MET A 48 6.05 -2.92 10.52
N PRO A 49 5.32 -1.88 10.89
CA PRO A 49 4.97 -0.80 9.97
C PRO A 49 6.18 -0.15 9.31
N THR A 50 5.95 0.54 8.21
CA THR A 50 6.97 1.37 7.56
C THR A 50 7.45 2.43 8.54
N GLY A 51 8.77 2.64 8.64
CA GLY A 51 9.36 3.57 9.61
C GLY A 51 9.62 2.98 11.01
N ALA A 52 9.17 1.75 11.31
CA ALA A 52 9.46 1.09 12.58
C ALA A 52 10.92 0.59 12.73
N GLY A 53 11.73 0.73 11.69
CA GLY A 53 13.14 0.35 11.71
C GLY A 53 13.38 -1.17 11.55
N LYS A 54 12.65 -1.84 10.66
CA LYS A 54 12.83 -3.27 10.32
C LYS A 54 14.27 -3.64 10.02
N SER A 55 14.99 -2.77 9.28
CA SER A 55 16.37 -3.03 8.87
C SER A 55 17.32 -3.22 10.05
N ILE A 56 17.14 -2.48 11.14
CA ILE A 56 17.93 -2.63 12.39
C ILE A 56 17.83 -4.06 12.92
N CYS A 57 16.69 -4.72 12.78
CA CYS A 57 16.44 -6.06 13.31
C CYS A 57 17.33 -7.15 12.69
N TYR A 58 17.87 -6.93 11.49
CA TYR A 58 18.83 -7.85 10.86
C TYR A 58 20.23 -7.22 10.72
N GLN A 59 20.35 -5.91 10.67
CA GLN A 59 21.64 -5.22 10.58
C GLN A 59 22.46 -5.35 11.87
N ILE A 60 21.83 -5.21 13.04
CA ILE A 60 22.52 -5.41 14.33
C ILE A 60 22.98 -6.86 14.50
N PRO A 61 22.14 -7.91 14.33
CA PRO A 61 22.64 -9.29 14.37
C PRO A 61 23.78 -9.56 13.41
N ALA A 62 23.76 -8.98 12.21
CA ALA A 62 24.82 -9.15 11.22
C ALA A 62 26.20 -8.70 11.73
N THR A 63 26.26 -7.70 12.64
CA THR A 63 27.53 -7.25 13.24
C THR A 63 28.05 -8.19 14.32
N LEU A 64 27.17 -9.01 14.91
CA LEU A 64 27.48 -9.88 16.06
C LEU A 64 27.67 -11.35 15.68
N LEU A 65 27.03 -11.79 14.59
CA LEU A 65 27.12 -13.17 14.11
C LEU A 65 28.47 -13.45 13.43
N PRO A 66 28.99 -14.70 13.54
CA PRO A 66 30.33 -15.01 13.04
C PRO A 66 30.44 -15.00 11.50
N GLY A 67 29.39 -15.39 10.79
CA GLY A 67 29.36 -15.47 9.33
C GLY A 67 28.67 -14.26 8.68
N MET A 68 28.59 -14.31 7.36
CA MET A 68 27.94 -13.30 6.54
C MET A 68 26.42 -13.33 6.70
N THR A 69 25.79 -12.19 6.61
CA THR A 69 24.33 -12.05 6.48
C THR A 69 23.98 -11.80 5.02
N VAL A 70 23.10 -12.63 4.46
CA VAL A 70 22.51 -12.40 3.12
C VAL A 70 21.13 -11.74 3.32
N VAL A 71 20.93 -10.58 2.70
CA VAL A 71 19.65 -9.85 2.72
C VAL A 71 19.01 -9.95 1.36
N ILE A 72 17.87 -10.64 1.28
CA ILE A 72 17.09 -10.77 0.04
C ILE A 72 16.10 -9.64 0.00
N SER A 73 16.20 -8.77 -1.02
CA SER A 73 15.33 -7.61 -1.18
C SER A 73 14.88 -7.46 -2.64
N PRO A 74 13.64 -7.05 -2.90
CA PRO A 74 13.11 -6.98 -4.27
C PRO A 74 13.49 -5.69 -5.01
N LEU A 75 14.23 -4.77 -4.37
CA LEU A 75 14.34 -3.39 -4.79
C LEU A 75 15.79 -2.94 -4.94
N ILE A 76 16.22 -2.78 -6.19
CA ILE A 76 17.58 -2.41 -6.54
C ILE A 76 17.99 -1.03 -5.96
N SER A 77 17.11 -0.03 -6.02
CA SER A 77 17.40 1.30 -5.47
C SER A 77 17.59 1.26 -3.95
N LEU A 78 16.68 0.56 -3.25
CA LEU A 78 16.76 0.39 -1.80
C LEU A 78 18.04 -0.33 -1.36
N MET A 79 18.49 -1.35 -2.13
CA MET A 79 19.75 -2.05 -1.83
C MET A 79 20.94 -1.08 -1.82
N ARG A 80 21.01 -0.19 -2.81
CA ARG A 80 22.10 0.80 -2.89
C ARG A 80 22.08 1.74 -1.70
N ASP A 81 20.93 2.35 -1.42
CA ASP A 81 20.78 3.30 -0.31
C ASP A 81 21.12 2.65 1.04
N GLN A 82 20.69 1.39 1.26
CA GLN A 82 21.00 0.64 2.48
C GLN A 82 22.49 0.30 2.59
N VAL A 83 23.12 -0.11 1.48
CA VAL A 83 24.56 -0.43 1.46
C VAL A 83 25.40 0.82 1.68
N ASP A 84 25.07 1.93 1.04
CA ASP A 84 25.78 3.19 1.21
C ASP A 84 25.67 3.67 2.68
N ALA A 85 24.46 3.67 3.25
CA ALA A 85 24.25 4.05 4.65
C ALA A 85 25.01 3.13 5.66
N LEU A 86 25.08 1.83 5.40
CA LEU A 86 25.84 0.89 6.24
C LEU A 86 27.35 1.14 6.15
N ASN A 87 27.87 1.38 4.96
CA ASN A 87 29.29 1.68 4.77
C ASN A 87 29.66 3.01 5.41
N ASP A 88 28.79 4.02 5.37
CA ASP A 88 29.00 5.32 6.01
C ASP A 88 29.14 5.20 7.54
N VAL A 89 28.40 4.28 8.16
CA VAL A 89 28.52 4.03 9.61
C VAL A 89 29.60 2.98 9.94
N GLY A 90 30.33 2.47 8.95
CA GLY A 90 31.45 1.55 9.14
C GLY A 90 31.06 0.08 9.21
N ILE A 91 29.87 -0.32 8.77
CA ILE A 91 29.45 -1.72 8.61
C ILE A 91 29.68 -2.15 7.17
N PRO A 92 30.64 -3.06 6.89
CA PRO A 92 30.95 -3.45 5.51
C PRO A 92 29.80 -4.16 4.83
N ALA A 93 29.22 -3.53 3.83
CA ALA A 93 28.11 -4.05 3.07
C ALA A 93 28.35 -3.93 1.56
N ALA A 94 27.73 -4.85 0.79
CA ALA A 94 27.72 -4.81 -0.67
C ALA A 94 26.38 -5.31 -1.20
N PHE A 95 26.15 -5.15 -2.51
CA PHE A 95 24.96 -5.70 -3.16
C PHE A 95 25.32 -6.43 -4.46
N ILE A 96 24.44 -7.36 -4.87
CA ILE A 96 24.50 -8.04 -6.18
C ILE A 96 23.12 -7.93 -6.83
N ASN A 97 23.07 -7.27 -7.99
CA ASN A 97 21.84 -7.12 -8.75
C ASN A 97 22.12 -7.11 -10.28
N THR A 98 21.11 -6.82 -11.09
CA THR A 98 21.19 -6.85 -12.55
C THR A 98 21.85 -5.61 -13.17
N THR A 99 22.11 -4.56 -12.40
CA THR A 99 22.71 -3.32 -12.92
C THR A 99 24.24 -3.37 -12.94
N GLN A 100 24.84 -4.33 -12.23
CA GLN A 100 26.29 -4.49 -12.15
C GLN A 100 26.82 -5.36 -13.30
N SER A 101 28.00 -4.98 -13.81
CA SER A 101 28.77 -5.79 -14.75
C SER A 101 29.26 -7.12 -14.10
N PRO A 102 29.61 -8.13 -14.89
CA PRO A 102 30.21 -9.37 -14.38
C PRO A 102 31.45 -9.13 -13.50
N ASP A 103 32.32 -8.21 -13.90
CA ASP A 103 33.57 -7.90 -13.18
C ASP A 103 33.28 -7.24 -11.81
N GLU A 104 32.31 -6.35 -11.74
CA GLU A 104 31.88 -5.75 -10.47
C GLU A 104 31.32 -6.80 -9.52
N GLN A 105 30.54 -7.74 -10.04
CA GLN A 105 30.01 -8.85 -9.25
C GLN A 105 31.15 -9.79 -8.77
N ASP A 106 32.17 -10.05 -9.60
CA ASP A 106 33.32 -10.86 -9.20
C ASP A 106 34.12 -10.21 -8.07
N LEU A 107 34.28 -8.89 -8.12
CA LEU A 107 34.93 -8.17 -7.02
C LEU A 107 34.17 -8.33 -5.71
N VAL A 108 32.83 -8.25 -5.73
CA VAL A 108 31.99 -8.47 -4.56
C VAL A 108 32.15 -9.91 -4.04
N PHE A 109 32.16 -10.91 -4.91
CA PHE A 109 32.38 -12.31 -4.51
C PHE A 109 33.74 -12.52 -3.84
N VAL A 110 34.80 -11.96 -4.41
CA VAL A 110 36.17 -12.05 -3.83
C VAL A 110 36.22 -11.38 -2.45
N GLN A 111 35.61 -10.22 -2.29
CA GLN A 111 35.55 -9.53 -1.00
C GLN A 111 34.74 -10.33 0.03
N ALA A 112 33.61 -10.91 -0.36
CA ALA A 112 32.80 -11.72 0.54
C ALA A 112 33.52 -13.03 0.95
N LEU A 113 34.18 -13.72 0.02
CA LEU A 113 34.99 -14.91 0.31
C LEU A 113 36.16 -14.63 1.24
N SER A 114 36.71 -13.40 1.18
CA SER A 114 37.77 -12.96 2.10
C SER A 114 37.28 -12.49 3.47
N GLY A 115 35.96 -12.55 3.74
CA GLY A 115 35.35 -12.12 4.99
C GLY A 115 35.26 -10.58 5.17
N ARG A 116 35.48 -9.80 4.10
CA ARG A 116 35.45 -8.34 4.14
C ARG A 116 34.04 -7.75 4.09
N ILE A 117 33.02 -8.57 3.78
CA ILE A 117 31.62 -8.16 3.71
C ILE A 117 30.84 -8.80 4.84
N ARG A 118 30.11 -8.01 5.61
CA ARG A 118 29.21 -8.48 6.67
C ARG A 118 27.79 -8.68 6.19
N LEU A 119 27.27 -7.75 5.36
CA LEU A 119 25.94 -7.86 4.77
C LEU A 119 26.05 -7.86 3.23
N LEU A 120 25.44 -8.84 2.63
CA LEU A 120 25.32 -8.94 1.17
C LEU A 120 23.85 -8.85 0.77
N TYR A 121 23.46 -7.75 0.16
CA TYR A 121 22.12 -7.56 -0.39
C TYR A 121 22.03 -8.22 -1.77
N VAL A 122 20.96 -8.98 -2.00
CA VAL A 122 20.80 -9.78 -3.22
C VAL A 122 19.37 -9.67 -3.74
N ALA A 123 19.23 -9.47 -5.04
CA ALA A 123 17.94 -9.59 -5.70
C ALA A 123 17.50 -11.06 -5.77
N PRO A 124 16.22 -11.37 -5.53
CA PRO A 124 15.74 -12.76 -5.43
C PRO A 124 16.04 -13.59 -6.68
N GLU A 125 16.04 -13.00 -7.87
CA GLU A 125 16.35 -13.66 -9.15
C GLU A 125 17.80 -14.20 -9.21
N ARG A 126 18.70 -13.64 -8.40
CA ARG A 126 20.11 -14.08 -8.36
C ARG A 126 20.30 -15.39 -7.61
N LEU A 127 19.42 -15.73 -6.69
CA LEU A 127 19.47 -16.96 -5.91
C LEU A 127 19.37 -18.22 -6.77
N GLU A 128 18.76 -18.12 -7.94
CA GLU A 128 18.60 -19.23 -8.88
C GLU A 128 19.83 -19.43 -9.78
N THR A 129 20.72 -18.44 -9.87
CA THR A 129 21.90 -18.54 -10.74
C THR A 129 22.95 -19.51 -10.17
N GLU A 130 23.49 -20.35 -11.04
CA GLU A 130 24.56 -21.33 -10.67
C GLU A 130 25.75 -20.61 -10.03
N ARG A 131 26.11 -19.44 -10.57
CA ARG A 131 27.22 -18.62 -10.06
C ARG A 131 27.02 -18.22 -8.60
N PHE A 132 25.82 -17.74 -8.26
CA PHE A 132 25.51 -17.34 -6.88
C PHE A 132 25.42 -18.54 -5.95
N ARG A 133 24.81 -19.65 -6.38
CA ARG A 133 24.72 -20.89 -5.60
C ARG A 133 26.11 -21.48 -5.29
N THR A 134 27.00 -21.49 -6.28
CA THR A 134 28.39 -21.92 -6.08
C THR A 134 29.13 -21.02 -5.10
N PHE A 135 28.95 -19.73 -5.19
CA PHE A 135 29.51 -18.77 -4.23
C PHE A 135 28.93 -19.01 -2.82
N ALA A 136 27.62 -19.06 -2.67
CA ALA A 136 26.95 -19.25 -1.38
C ALA A 136 27.32 -20.56 -0.68
N SER A 137 27.67 -21.61 -1.42
CA SER A 137 28.14 -22.88 -0.85
C SER A 137 29.53 -22.82 -0.22
N ARG A 138 30.31 -21.77 -0.50
CA ARG A 138 31.69 -21.58 -0.05
C ARG A 138 31.86 -20.58 1.07
N VAL A 139 30.83 -19.80 1.37
CA VAL A 139 30.85 -18.76 2.38
C VAL A 139 30.04 -19.18 3.60
N PRO A 140 30.53 -19.01 4.83
CA PRO A 140 29.74 -19.27 6.03
C PRO A 140 28.63 -18.19 6.14
N ILE A 141 27.38 -18.57 5.87
CA ILE A 141 26.21 -17.72 6.02
C ILE A 141 25.57 -18.00 7.38
N SER A 142 25.55 -17.01 8.27
CA SER A 142 24.94 -17.12 9.60
C SER A 142 23.47 -16.72 9.62
N LEU A 143 23.07 -15.78 8.76
CA LEU A 143 21.71 -15.22 8.69
C LEU A 143 21.29 -15.01 7.24
N VAL A 144 20.06 -15.41 6.94
CA VAL A 144 19.34 -14.96 5.73
C VAL A 144 18.15 -14.10 6.18
N ALA A 145 18.21 -12.84 5.86
CA ALA A 145 17.12 -11.89 6.07
C ALA A 145 16.30 -11.75 4.77
N VAL A 146 15.00 -11.95 4.83
CA VAL A 146 14.08 -11.78 3.70
C VAL A 146 13.28 -10.52 3.93
N ASP A 147 13.61 -9.46 3.21
CA ASP A 147 12.88 -8.21 3.24
C ASP A 147 11.67 -8.27 2.29
N GLU A 148 10.62 -7.49 2.60
CA GLU A 148 9.31 -7.52 1.93
C GLU A 148 8.79 -8.96 1.76
N ALA A 149 8.89 -9.77 2.81
CA ALA A 149 8.57 -11.19 2.80
C ALA A 149 7.13 -11.51 2.36
N HIS A 150 6.21 -10.54 2.39
CA HIS A 150 4.85 -10.71 1.84
C HIS A 150 4.85 -11.06 0.35
N CYS A 151 5.93 -10.75 -0.38
CA CYS A 151 6.09 -11.09 -1.79
C CYS A 151 6.10 -12.60 -2.07
N VAL A 152 6.32 -13.46 -1.07
CA VAL A 152 6.26 -14.93 -1.25
C VAL A 152 4.83 -15.45 -1.37
N SER A 153 3.82 -14.72 -0.83
CA SER A 153 2.44 -15.18 -0.78
C SER A 153 1.63 -14.72 -1.98
N GLN A 154 0.95 -15.64 -2.65
CA GLN A 154 -0.02 -15.34 -3.72
C GLN A 154 -1.23 -14.53 -3.18
N TRP A 155 -1.39 -14.45 -1.88
CA TRP A 155 -2.41 -13.68 -1.19
C TRP A 155 -1.91 -12.31 -0.74
N GLY A 156 -0.63 -12.01 -0.93
CA GLY A 156 0.00 -10.72 -0.69
C GLY A 156 -0.30 -9.71 -1.80
N GLN A 157 -0.15 -8.45 -1.50
CA GLN A 157 -0.40 -7.35 -2.45
C GLN A 157 0.58 -7.32 -3.63
N ASP A 158 1.85 -7.68 -3.40
CA ASP A 158 2.96 -7.65 -4.38
C ASP A 158 3.60 -9.04 -4.49
N PHE A 159 2.81 -10.04 -4.94
CA PHE A 159 3.33 -11.37 -5.15
C PHE A 159 4.40 -11.37 -6.25
N ARG A 160 5.55 -11.97 -5.95
CA ARG A 160 6.68 -12.13 -6.88
C ARG A 160 7.12 -13.59 -6.96
N SER A 161 6.98 -14.17 -8.14
CA SER A 161 7.36 -15.57 -8.36
C SER A 161 8.83 -15.88 -8.06
N SER A 162 9.73 -14.90 -8.18
CA SER A 162 11.14 -15.03 -7.80
C SER A 162 11.36 -15.29 -6.31
N TYR A 163 10.41 -14.92 -5.45
CA TYR A 163 10.49 -15.22 -4.02
C TYR A 163 10.22 -16.70 -3.69
N LEU A 164 9.53 -17.42 -4.54
CA LEU A 164 9.26 -18.85 -4.33
C LEU A 164 10.56 -19.68 -4.31
N GLY A 165 11.58 -19.25 -5.07
CA GLY A 165 12.90 -19.90 -5.09
C GLY A 165 13.72 -19.77 -3.81
N ILE A 166 13.33 -18.88 -2.87
CA ILE A 166 14.08 -18.65 -1.62
C ILE A 166 14.10 -19.92 -0.75
N GLY A 167 12.97 -20.63 -0.63
CA GLY A 167 12.91 -21.86 0.15
C GLY A 167 13.85 -22.96 -0.37
N ASP A 168 13.99 -23.09 -1.68
CA ASP A 168 14.89 -24.07 -2.29
C ASP A 168 16.36 -23.62 -2.19
N PHE A 169 16.63 -22.33 -2.30
CA PHE A 169 17.96 -21.80 -2.01
C PHE A 169 18.40 -22.13 -0.57
N LEU A 170 17.53 -21.90 0.41
CA LEU A 170 17.82 -22.22 1.83
C LEU A 170 18.12 -23.71 2.07
N LYS A 171 17.39 -24.62 1.40
CA LYS A 171 17.61 -26.06 1.48
C LYS A 171 18.92 -26.50 0.82
N ALA A 172 19.37 -25.76 -0.21
CA ALA A 172 20.60 -26.10 -0.96
C ALA A 172 21.89 -25.63 -0.25
N LEU A 173 21.80 -24.81 0.80
CA LEU A 173 22.97 -24.37 1.55
C LEU A 173 23.60 -25.53 2.35
N PRO A 174 24.94 -25.65 2.44
CA PRO A 174 25.62 -26.70 3.20
C PRO A 174 25.24 -26.71 4.68
N THR A 175 25.02 -25.55 5.26
CA THR A 175 24.54 -25.38 6.63
C THR A 175 23.37 -24.41 6.59
N ARG A 176 22.24 -24.81 7.18
CA ARG A 176 21.07 -23.92 7.26
C ARG A 176 21.36 -22.76 8.18
N PRO A 177 21.30 -21.51 7.68
CA PRO A 177 21.43 -20.33 8.52
C PRO A 177 20.15 -20.09 9.35
N THR A 178 20.21 -19.18 10.31
CA THR A 178 19.02 -18.55 10.87
C THR A 178 18.30 -17.79 9.76
N VAL A 179 16.97 -17.88 9.72
CA VAL A 179 16.14 -17.20 8.72
C VAL A 179 15.25 -16.18 9.41
N ALA A 180 15.30 -14.92 8.97
CA ALA A 180 14.48 -13.85 9.50
C ALA A 180 13.70 -13.18 8.36
N ALA A 181 12.38 -13.18 8.44
CA ALA A 181 11.49 -12.58 7.45
C ALA A 181 10.90 -11.29 7.97
N PHE A 182 10.86 -10.25 7.13
CA PHE A 182 10.37 -8.93 7.50
C PHE A 182 9.39 -8.41 6.47
N THR A 183 8.32 -7.78 6.95
CA THR A 183 7.36 -7.07 6.09
C THR A 183 6.68 -5.96 6.86
N ALA A 184 6.15 -4.97 6.13
CA ALA A 184 5.33 -3.91 6.74
C ALA A 184 3.87 -4.34 6.89
N THR A 185 3.38 -5.22 6.02
CA THR A 185 1.97 -5.57 5.89
C THR A 185 1.84 -7.08 5.71
N ALA A 186 1.18 -7.74 6.63
CA ALA A 186 0.84 -9.16 6.47
C ALA A 186 -0.39 -9.50 7.31
N THR A 187 -1.46 -9.91 6.63
CA THR A 187 -2.61 -10.54 7.28
C THR A 187 -2.20 -11.89 7.88
N GLU A 188 -3.03 -12.46 8.74
CA GLU A 188 -2.73 -13.76 9.37
C GLU A 188 -2.48 -14.86 8.32
N ARG A 189 -3.21 -14.84 7.21
CA ARG A 189 -3.00 -15.77 6.10
C ARG A 189 -1.62 -15.61 5.47
N VAL A 190 -1.23 -14.37 5.15
CA VAL A 190 0.08 -14.07 4.58
C VAL A 190 1.21 -14.46 5.54
N ARG A 191 1.04 -14.26 6.84
CA ARG A 191 2.02 -14.70 7.86
C ARG A 191 2.21 -16.22 7.85
N ARG A 192 1.11 -17.00 7.74
CA ARG A 192 1.19 -18.46 7.61
C ARG A 192 1.90 -18.90 6.35
N ASP A 193 1.63 -18.24 5.22
CA ASP A 193 2.32 -18.52 3.96
C ASP A 193 3.82 -18.21 4.05
N ILE A 194 4.20 -17.08 4.63
CA ILE A 194 5.61 -16.72 4.83
C ILE A 194 6.33 -17.82 5.64
N ILE A 195 5.76 -18.24 6.77
CA ILE A 195 6.35 -19.29 7.62
C ILE A 195 6.50 -20.60 6.84
N GLY A 196 5.46 -21.03 6.13
CA GLY A 196 5.45 -22.30 5.39
C GLY A 196 6.38 -22.32 4.18
N ILE A 197 6.30 -21.30 3.33
CA ILE A 197 7.05 -21.24 2.06
C ILE A 197 8.54 -21.02 2.30
N LEU A 198 8.91 -20.13 3.24
CA LEU A 198 10.31 -19.93 3.62
C LEU A 198 10.85 -21.04 4.53
N GLY A 199 10.01 -21.95 5.03
CA GLY A 199 10.40 -23.04 5.91
C GLY A 199 10.98 -22.56 7.24
N LEU A 200 10.37 -21.53 7.85
CA LEU A 200 10.77 -21.03 9.16
C LEU A 200 10.50 -22.08 10.24
N ARG A 201 11.48 -22.31 11.12
CA ARG A 201 11.43 -23.32 12.18
C ARG A 201 11.16 -22.67 13.53
N ASP A 202 10.01 -22.96 14.11
CA ASP A 202 9.58 -22.38 15.41
C ASP A 202 9.94 -20.88 15.54
N PRO A 203 9.48 -20.04 14.60
CA PRO A 203 9.95 -18.66 14.53
C PRO A 203 9.46 -17.83 15.73
N SER A 204 10.29 -16.89 16.17
CA SER A 204 9.83 -15.80 17.00
C SER A 204 8.99 -14.84 16.14
N VAL A 205 7.68 -14.82 16.37
CA VAL A 205 6.76 -13.94 15.61
C VAL A 205 6.50 -12.67 16.42
N THR A 206 6.85 -11.55 15.83
CA THR A 206 6.57 -10.23 16.40
C THR A 206 5.70 -9.43 15.42
N VAL A 207 4.53 -9.05 15.87
CA VAL A 207 3.63 -8.12 15.15
C VAL A 207 3.56 -6.86 15.98
N THR A 208 4.10 -5.75 15.48
CA THR A 208 3.96 -4.45 16.15
C THR A 208 2.71 -3.76 15.65
N GLY A 209 2.14 -2.87 16.45
CA GLY A 209 0.87 -2.21 16.15
C GLY A 209 0.82 -1.55 14.78
N PHE A 210 -0.28 -1.70 14.10
CA PHE A 210 -0.56 -1.04 12.81
C PHE A 210 -1.15 0.35 13.00
N ASP A 211 -1.53 0.72 14.22
CA ASP A 211 -2.03 2.06 14.49
C ASP A 211 -0.91 3.10 14.44
N ARG A 212 -1.11 4.10 13.62
CA ARG A 212 -0.21 5.24 13.46
C ARG A 212 -0.87 6.49 14.03
N ALA A 213 -0.78 6.62 15.35
CA ALA A 213 -1.45 7.67 16.14
C ALA A 213 -1.10 9.12 15.74
N ASN A 214 -0.05 9.33 14.95
CA ASN A 214 0.32 10.64 14.43
C ASN A 214 -0.25 10.93 13.02
N LEU A 215 -0.99 9.99 12.41
CA LEU A 215 -1.61 10.17 11.10
C LEU A 215 -3.10 10.44 11.23
N TYR A 216 -3.57 11.51 10.61
CA TYR A 216 -5.00 11.77 10.43
C TYR A 216 -5.47 11.18 9.09
N PHE A 217 -6.41 10.24 9.14
CA PHE A 217 -6.98 9.64 7.94
C PHE A 217 -8.27 10.32 7.50
N ASP A 218 -8.34 10.61 6.20
CA ASP A 218 -9.50 11.25 5.57
C ASP A 218 -9.84 10.54 4.26
N VAL A 219 -11.12 10.24 4.05
CA VAL A 219 -11.63 9.56 2.85
C VAL A 219 -12.76 10.40 2.25
N ILE A 220 -12.49 11.01 1.11
CA ILE A 220 -13.40 11.95 0.46
C ILE A 220 -13.87 11.36 -0.88
N ARG A 221 -15.19 11.15 -1.01
CA ARG A 221 -15.79 10.84 -2.30
C ARG A 221 -15.91 12.13 -3.11
N MET A 222 -15.24 12.19 -4.28
CA MET A 222 -15.14 13.40 -5.08
C MET A 222 -15.21 13.11 -6.58
N GLU A 223 -15.98 13.88 -7.33
CA GLU A 223 -16.01 13.79 -8.79
C GLU A 223 -14.64 14.10 -9.39
N ARG A 224 -14.25 13.35 -10.42
CA ARG A 224 -12.93 13.44 -11.06
C ARG A 224 -12.53 14.86 -11.43
N LYS A 225 -13.48 15.66 -11.96
CA LYS A 225 -13.24 17.05 -12.40
C LYS A 225 -12.84 18.02 -11.27
N HIS A 226 -13.12 17.67 -10.01
CA HIS A 226 -12.83 18.52 -8.85
C HIS A 226 -11.57 18.10 -8.08
N LYS A 227 -11.03 16.90 -8.34
CA LYS A 227 -9.89 16.37 -7.58
C LYS A 227 -8.63 17.24 -7.74
N ALA A 228 -8.28 17.61 -8.97
CA ALA A 228 -7.07 18.41 -9.23
C ALA A 228 -7.14 19.81 -8.57
N SER A 229 -8.29 20.48 -8.65
CA SER A 229 -8.48 21.78 -7.99
C SER A 229 -8.45 21.67 -6.47
N TRP A 230 -9.00 20.59 -5.91
CA TRP A 230 -8.92 20.34 -4.46
C TRP A 230 -7.46 20.15 -4.00
N VAL A 231 -6.68 19.35 -4.74
CA VAL A 231 -5.25 19.13 -4.45
C VAL A 231 -4.47 20.44 -4.55
N ALA A 232 -4.72 21.23 -5.61
CA ALA A 232 -4.05 22.53 -5.78
C ALA A 232 -4.36 23.50 -4.63
N SER A 233 -5.63 23.58 -4.19
CA SER A 233 -6.02 24.41 -3.04
C SER A 233 -5.36 23.93 -1.76
N TYR A 234 -5.35 22.62 -1.51
CA TYR A 234 -4.69 22.06 -0.33
C TYR A 234 -3.20 22.43 -0.28
N ILE A 235 -2.47 22.24 -1.38
CA ILE A 235 -1.04 22.58 -1.45
C ILE A 235 -0.82 24.09 -1.28
N ALA A 236 -1.68 24.94 -1.86
CA ALA A 236 -1.59 26.38 -1.74
C ALA A 236 -1.91 26.89 -0.33
N ASP A 237 -2.67 26.12 0.46
CA ASP A 237 -2.97 26.42 1.88
C ASP A 237 -1.85 25.95 2.83
N HIS A 238 -0.95 25.06 2.36
CA HIS A 238 0.15 24.44 3.16
C HIS A 238 1.51 24.64 2.46
N PRO A 239 1.94 25.90 2.24
CA PRO A 239 3.11 26.23 1.42
C PRO A 239 4.46 25.72 1.97
N ASP A 240 4.53 25.54 3.29
CA ASP A 240 5.76 25.14 4.00
C ASP A 240 5.82 23.62 4.29
N GLU A 241 4.86 22.86 3.77
CA GLU A 241 4.76 21.42 4.00
C GLU A 241 5.19 20.62 2.77
N SER A 242 5.95 19.55 3.00
CA SER A 242 6.28 18.58 1.96
C SER A 242 5.22 17.48 1.87
N GLY A 243 4.86 17.10 0.66
CA GLY A 243 3.83 16.09 0.43
C GLY A 243 4.02 15.20 -0.79
N ILE A 244 3.29 14.08 -0.78
CA ILE A 244 3.25 13.11 -1.88
C ILE A 244 1.83 13.01 -2.40
N VAL A 245 1.66 13.05 -3.72
CA VAL A 245 0.37 12.86 -4.40
C VAL A 245 0.43 11.60 -5.27
N TYR A 246 -0.30 10.55 -4.90
CA TYR A 246 -0.35 9.30 -5.65
C TYR A 246 -1.45 9.29 -6.70
N CYS A 247 -1.09 8.89 -7.94
CA CYS A 247 -1.99 8.71 -9.07
C CYS A 247 -1.95 7.28 -9.59
N ALA A 248 -3.07 6.82 -10.19
CA ALA A 248 -3.18 5.46 -10.72
C ALA A 248 -2.38 5.22 -12.00
N THR A 249 -2.13 6.24 -12.82
CA THR A 249 -1.50 6.10 -14.14
C THR A 249 -0.38 7.11 -14.37
N ARG A 250 0.61 6.74 -15.20
CA ARG A 250 1.73 7.60 -15.60
C ARG A 250 1.26 8.92 -16.22
N LYS A 251 0.30 8.83 -17.15
CA LYS A 251 -0.28 10.00 -17.83
C LYS A 251 -0.91 10.98 -16.84
N GLU A 252 -1.59 10.47 -15.82
CA GLU A 252 -2.23 11.29 -14.80
C GLU A 252 -1.19 11.98 -13.89
N VAL A 253 -0.08 11.29 -13.59
CA VAL A 253 1.06 11.86 -12.86
C VAL A 253 1.64 13.07 -13.59
N GLU A 254 1.96 12.93 -14.87
CA GLU A 254 2.53 14.00 -15.68
C GLU A 254 1.58 15.20 -15.79
N SER A 255 0.33 14.94 -16.18
CA SER A 255 -0.69 15.98 -16.33
C SER A 255 -1.02 16.70 -15.01
N LEU A 256 -1.09 15.97 -13.89
CA LEU A 256 -1.37 16.59 -12.59
C LEU A 256 -0.17 17.42 -12.11
N ALA A 257 1.06 16.93 -12.22
CA ALA A 257 2.24 17.69 -11.82
C ALA A 257 2.35 19.02 -12.59
N GLU A 258 2.10 19.02 -13.90
CA GLU A 258 2.09 20.22 -14.73
C GLU A 258 0.98 21.19 -14.28
N SER A 259 -0.25 20.70 -14.11
CA SER A 259 -1.37 21.54 -13.70
C SER A 259 -1.22 22.11 -12.29
N LEU A 260 -0.62 21.38 -11.36
CA LEU A 260 -0.34 21.87 -10.00
C LEU A 260 0.67 23.01 -9.99
N ASN A 261 1.73 22.95 -10.83
CA ASN A 261 2.71 24.04 -10.93
C ASN A 261 2.08 25.35 -11.38
N ILE A 262 1.04 25.29 -12.22
CA ILE A 262 0.30 26.46 -12.68
C ILE A 262 -0.70 26.92 -11.61
N ALA A 263 -1.61 26.03 -11.21
CA ALA A 263 -2.73 26.37 -10.35
C ALA A 263 -2.30 26.81 -8.94
N VAL A 264 -1.30 26.14 -8.33
CA VAL A 264 -0.81 26.53 -6.99
C VAL A 264 -0.12 27.90 -7.04
N ARG A 265 0.64 28.18 -8.11
CA ARG A 265 1.27 29.51 -8.28
C ARG A 265 0.22 30.60 -8.40
N GLU A 266 -0.85 30.39 -9.18
CA GLU A 266 -1.95 31.34 -9.30
C GLU A 266 -2.69 31.54 -7.98
N LEU A 267 -2.98 30.47 -7.26
CA LEU A 267 -3.67 30.53 -5.96
C LEU A 267 -2.83 31.27 -4.90
N ARG A 268 -1.52 31.01 -4.83
CA ARG A 268 -0.61 31.70 -3.89
C ARG A 268 -0.42 33.17 -4.27
N ALA A 269 -0.31 33.47 -5.57
CA ALA A 269 -0.26 34.85 -6.05
C ALA A 269 -1.56 35.63 -5.70
N ALA A 270 -2.73 34.98 -5.83
CA ALA A 270 -4.00 35.58 -5.43
C ALA A 270 -4.09 35.85 -3.92
N LYS A 271 -3.30 35.15 -3.09
CA LYS A 271 -3.14 35.38 -1.65
C LYS A 271 -2.09 36.45 -1.31
N GLY A 272 -1.46 37.06 -2.32
CA GLY A 272 -0.48 38.16 -2.15
C GLY A 272 0.98 37.73 -2.16
N GLU A 273 1.29 36.47 -2.47
CA GLU A 273 2.68 36.07 -2.68
C GLU A 273 3.20 36.55 -4.04
N ASP A 274 4.49 36.85 -4.09
CA ASP A 274 5.16 37.23 -5.35
C ASP A 274 5.33 35.97 -6.24
N ALA A 275 4.54 35.90 -7.29
CA ALA A 275 4.54 34.77 -8.25
C ALA A 275 5.93 34.44 -8.85
N THR A 276 6.83 35.44 -8.92
CA THR A 276 8.19 35.26 -9.46
C THR A 276 9.11 34.53 -8.49
N ARG A 277 8.76 34.50 -7.21
CA ARG A 277 9.52 33.80 -6.16
C ARG A 277 9.02 32.39 -5.91
N ILE A 278 7.83 32.03 -6.41
CA ILE A 278 7.30 30.68 -6.30
C ILE A 278 8.05 29.79 -7.31
N GLY A 279 8.94 28.97 -6.82
CA GLY A 279 9.69 27.99 -7.62
C GLY A 279 8.81 26.86 -8.19
N THR A 280 9.45 25.76 -8.57
CA THR A 280 8.75 24.53 -8.94
C THR A 280 8.05 23.96 -7.71
N VAL A 281 6.73 23.78 -7.79
CA VAL A 281 5.89 23.27 -6.68
C VAL A 281 5.88 21.75 -6.69
N ALA A 282 5.74 21.14 -7.87
CA ALA A 282 5.56 19.70 -7.99
C ALA A 282 6.42 19.11 -9.11
N VAL A 283 6.98 17.93 -8.85
CA VAL A 283 7.67 17.10 -9.86
C VAL A 283 6.97 15.78 -10.05
N ALA A 284 7.01 15.27 -11.30
CA ALA A 284 6.47 13.95 -11.65
C ALA A 284 7.47 12.84 -11.34
N TYR A 285 6.97 11.66 -10.91
CA TYR A 285 7.78 10.45 -10.74
C TYR A 285 6.99 9.19 -11.10
N HIS A 286 7.50 8.39 -12.05
CA HIS A 286 6.91 7.08 -12.38
C HIS A 286 7.93 6.17 -13.08
N GLY A 287 7.68 4.88 -13.12
CA GLY A 287 8.60 3.87 -13.65
C GLY A 287 8.90 3.98 -15.16
N GLY A 288 8.13 4.76 -15.93
CA GLY A 288 8.39 5.01 -17.36
C GLY A 288 9.42 6.10 -17.65
N MET A 289 9.87 6.83 -16.61
CA MET A 289 10.89 7.88 -16.75
C MET A 289 12.29 7.27 -16.79
N SER A 290 13.26 7.99 -17.39
CA SER A 290 14.67 7.59 -17.35
C SER A 290 15.19 7.55 -15.91
N ALA A 291 16.20 6.73 -15.65
CA ALA A 291 16.81 6.63 -14.32
C ALA A 291 17.30 8.01 -13.83
N GLU A 292 17.98 8.76 -14.71
CA GLU A 292 18.49 10.09 -14.40
C GLU A 292 17.38 11.08 -13.98
N THR A 293 16.25 11.05 -14.69
CA THR A 293 15.11 11.94 -14.36
C THR A 293 14.48 11.55 -13.05
N ARG A 294 14.35 10.26 -12.76
CA ARG A 294 13.84 9.76 -11.49
C ARG A 294 14.75 10.16 -10.32
N ASP A 295 16.06 9.96 -10.48
CA ASP A 295 17.05 10.31 -9.46
C ASP A 295 17.07 11.81 -9.17
N ARG A 296 16.86 12.66 -10.21
CA ARG A 296 16.74 14.11 -10.04
C ARG A 296 15.48 14.46 -9.26
N ALA A 297 14.31 13.97 -9.68
CA ALA A 297 13.04 14.24 -9.01
C ALA A 297 13.06 13.78 -7.53
N GLN A 298 13.65 12.61 -7.25
CA GLN A 298 13.82 12.11 -5.90
C GLN A 298 14.74 13.00 -5.06
N ARG A 299 15.90 13.40 -5.59
CA ARG A 299 16.82 14.30 -4.89
C ARG A 299 16.18 15.66 -4.62
N ASP A 300 15.49 16.25 -5.59
CA ASP A 300 14.85 17.55 -5.43
C ASP A 300 13.78 17.52 -4.33
N PHE A 301 13.03 16.42 -4.24
CA PHE A 301 12.04 16.21 -3.18
C PHE A 301 12.68 15.94 -1.81
N VAL A 302 13.69 15.06 -1.73
CA VAL A 302 14.35 14.70 -0.46
C VAL A 302 15.09 15.89 0.15
N THR A 303 15.66 16.76 -0.69
CA THR A 303 16.42 17.96 -0.27
C THR A 303 15.55 19.22 -0.11
N ASP A 304 14.22 19.08 -0.09
CA ASP A 304 13.26 20.20 0.03
C ASP A 304 13.38 21.29 -1.05
N ARG A 305 14.03 21.01 -2.20
CA ARG A 305 14.05 21.92 -3.35
C ARG A 305 12.69 22.01 -4.02
N VAL A 306 11.96 20.90 -4.05
CA VAL A 306 10.60 20.81 -4.54
C VAL A 306 9.74 20.18 -3.45
N PRO A 307 8.69 20.87 -2.95
CA PRO A 307 7.92 20.41 -1.81
C PRO A 307 7.00 19.23 -2.13
N VAL A 308 6.60 19.04 -3.39
CA VAL A 308 5.60 18.03 -3.76
C VAL A 308 6.13 17.08 -4.82
N VAL A 309 5.89 15.80 -4.64
CA VAL A 309 6.06 14.80 -5.70
C VAL A 309 4.70 14.23 -6.07
N VAL A 310 4.40 14.21 -7.37
CA VAL A 310 3.24 13.51 -7.94
C VAL A 310 3.73 12.21 -8.54
N ALA A 311 3.21 11.08 -8.09
CA ALA A 311 3.81 9.79 -8.44
C ALA A 311 2.81 8.65 -8.63
N THR A 312 3.25 7.58 -9.30
CA THR A 312 2.64 6.26 -9.18
C THR A 312 3.22 5.53 -7.96
N ASN A 313 2.71 4.32 -7.67
CA ASN A 313 3.26 3.41 -6.64
C ASN A 313 4.77 3.10 -6.83
N ALA A 314 5.37 3.41 -7.99
CA ALA A 314 6.81 3.30 -8.21
C ALA A 314 7.64 4.27 -7.33
N PHE A 315 7.03 5.36 -6.87
CA PHE A 315 7.65 6.27 -5.91
C PHE A 315 7.33 5.81 -4.50
N GLY A 316 8.30 5.23 -3.87
CA GLY A 316 7.97 4.85 -2.51
C GLY A 316 8.96 3.93 -1.85
N MET A 317 9.28 2.83 -2.44
CA MET A 317 10.22 1.89 -1.86
C MET A 317 11.63 2.48 -1.91
N GLY A 318 12.25 2.72 -0.73
CA GLY A 318 13.59 3.32 -0.63
C GLY A 318 13.64 4.83 -0.34
N ILE A 319 12.51 5.51 -0.21
CA ILE A 319 12.53 6.95 0.11
C ILE A 319 12.52 7.13 1.63
N ASP A 320 13.59 7.72 2.12
CA ASP A 320 13.76 8.05 3.55
C ASP A 320 13.72 9.57 3.77
N LYS A 321 12.52 10.15 3.58
CA LYS A 321 12.22 11.54 3.95
C LYS A 321 11.30 11.50 5.18
N SER A 322 11.78 12.03 6.28
CA SER A 322 11.07 11.97 7.58
C SER A 322 9.95 13.00 7.72
N ASN A 323 10.13 14.18 7.10
CA ASN A 323 9.27 15.36 7.26
C ASN A 323 8.14 15.49 6.22
N VAL A 324 7.63 14.38 5.68
CA VAL A 324 6.43 14.40 4.81
C VAL A 324 5.21 14.68 5.67
N ARG A 325 4.55 15.82 5.44
CA ARG A 325 3.39 16.26 6.24
C ARG A 325 2.06 15.77 5.72
N TYR A 326 1.98 15.49 4.43
CA TYR A 326 0.75 14.92 3.87
C TYR A 326 1.01 13.91 2.75
N VAL A 327 0.10 12.94 2.66
CA VAL A 327 -0.01 12.02 1.52
C VAL A 327 -1.42 12.10 0.98
N ILE A 328 -1.56 12.45 -0.29
CA ILE A 328 -2.85 12.52 -0.97
C ILE A 328 -2.93 11.43 -2.04
N HIS A 329 -3.95 10.59 -1.97
CA HIS A 329 -4.28 9.67 -3.02
C HIS A 329 -5.31 10.31 -3.96
N HIS A 330 -4.89 10.70 -5.16
CA HIS A 330 -5.76 11.28 -6.18
C HIS A 330 -6.76 10.26 -6.74
N ASN A 331 -6.39 8.98 -6.70
CA ASN A 331 -7.24 7.84 -7.07
C ASN A 331 -7.19 6.78 -5.96
N MET A 332 -8.23 5.93 -5.92
CA MET A 332 -8.26 4.79 -5.02
C MET A 332 -7.06 3.86 -5.26
N PRO A 333 -6.28 3.49 -4.22
CA PRO A 333 -5.26 2.45 -4.28
C PRO A 333 -5.85 1.07 -4.65
N GLU A 334 -5.00 0.13 -5.01
CA GLU A 334 -5.42 -1.21 -5.38
C GLU A 334 -5.78 -2.11 -4.19
N SER A 335 -5.26 -1.79 -3.01
CA SER A 335 -5.49 -2.55 -1.77
C SER A 335 -5.28 -1.67 -0.52
N ILE A 336 -5.73 -2.17 0.63
CA ILE A 336 -5.49 -1.52 1.93
C ILE A 336 -3.99 -1.56 2.27
N GLU A 337 -3.30 -2.63 1.93
CA GLU A 337 -1.87 -2.77 2.17
C GLU A 337 -1.08 -1.73 1.37
N ALA A 338 -1.41 -1.54 0.09
CA ALA A 338 -0.77 -0.50 -0.74
C ALA A 338 -1.06 0.89 -0.15
N TYR A 339 -2.32 1.17 0.21
CA TYR A 339 -2.70 2.41 0.86
C TYR A 339 -1.92 2.64 2.16
N TYR A 340 -1.83 1.62 3.02
CA TYR A 340 -1.13 1.70 4.30
C TYR A 340 0.37 1.98 4.12
N GLN A 341 1.02 1.33 3.16
CA GLN A 341 2.44 1.55 2.87
C GLN A 341 2.69 2.95 2.29
N GLU A 342 1.81 3.42 1.41
CA GLU A 342 1.90 4.74 0.77
C GLU A 342 1.59 5.86 1.77
N ALA A 343 0.50 5.75 2.52
CA ALA A 343 0.11 6.69 3.57
C ALA A 343 1.15 6.73 4.72
N GLY A 344 1.72 5.57 5.06
CA GLY A 344 2.75 5.43 6.10
C GLY A 344 4.07 6.14 5.83
N ARG A 345 4.21 6.80 4.66
CA ARG A 345 5.35 7.69 4.35
C ARG A 345 5.23 9.04 5.02
N ALA A 346 4.00 9.46 5.36
CA ALA A 346 3.77 10.65 6.16
C ALA A 346 4.22 10.45 7.61
N GLY A 347 4.74 11.51 8.22
CA GLY A 347 5.04 11.56 9.65
C GLY A 347 5.99 10.48 10.16
N ARG A 348 7.06 10.15 9.46
CA ARG A 348 8.06 9.18 9.92
C ARG A 348 8.85 9.69 11.14
N ASP A 349 8.91 10.98 11.31
CA ASP A 349 9.48 11.69 12.47
C ASP A 349 8.57 11.66 13.70
N GLY A 350 7.33 11.15 13.59
CA GLY A 350 6.34 11.12 14.65
C GLY A 350 5.45 12.35 14.72
N GLU A 351 5.73 13.38 13.91
CA GLU A 351 4.94 14.60 13.88
C GLU A 351 3.57 14.38 13.21
N PRO A 352 2.55 15.15 13.63
CA PRO A 352 1.21 15.05 13.04
C PRO A 352 1.25 15.22 11.52
N SER A 353 0.57 14.33 10.81
CA SER A 353 0.54 14.33 9.35
C SER A 353 -0.81 13.86 8.82
N ARG A 354 -1.18 14.28 7.61
CA ARG A 354 -2.49 13.99 7.04
C ARG A 354 -2.41 13.05 5.85
N CYS A 355 -3.31 12.05 5.82
CA CYS A 355 -3.46 11.10 4.73
C CYS A 355 -4.87 11.23 4.15
N THR A 356 -4.99 11.86 2.98
CA THR A 356 -6.30 12.07 2.33
C THR A 356 -6.44 11.20 1.10
N LEU A 357 -7.54 10.45 1.04
CA LEU A 357 -7.88 9.62 -0.10
C LEU A 357 -9.08 10.21 -0.85
N LEU A 358 -8.85 10.64 -2.10
CA LEU A 358 -9.88 11.14 -3.01
C LEU A 358 -10.32 10.01 -3.93
N TRP A 359 -11.59 9.62 -3.90
CA TRP A 359 -12.07 8.52 -4.71
C TRP A 359 -13.43 8.77 -5.35
N ASN A 360 -13.76 7.96 -6.36
CA ASN A 360 -15.08 7.88 -6.97
C ASN A 360 -15.29 6.51 -7.66
N GLU A 361 -16.50 6.25 -8.14
CA GLU A 361 -16.84 4.96 -8.78
C GLU A 361 -16.01 4.67 -10.05
N SER A 362 -15.54 5.70 -10.76
CA SER A 362 -14.68 5.48 -11.94
C SER A 362 -13.28 4.96 -11.58
N ASP A 363 -12.81 5.23 -10.34
CA ASP A 363 -11.55 4.65 -9.86
C ASP A 363 -11.69 3.13 -9.72
N ILE A 364 -12.82 2.63 -9.22
CA ILE A 364 -13.11 1.19 -9.12
C ILE A 364 -13.07 0.54 -10.50
N ALA A 365 -13.73 1.15 -11.48
CA ALA A 365 -13.73 0.65 -12.85
C ALA A 365 -12.33 0.64 -13.46
N THR A 366 -11.51 1.68 -13.19
CA THR A 366 -10.13 1.78 -13.65
C THR A 366 -9.28 0.68 -13.00
N ARG A 367 -9.39 0.46 -11.68
CA ARG A 367 -8.63 -0.59 -10.98
C ARG A 367 -9.01 -1.98 -11.47
N ARG A 368 -10.29 -2.28 -11.67
CA ARG A 368 -10.73 -3.57 -12.24
C ARG A 368 -10.14 -3.80 -13.63
N ARG A 369 -10.18 -2.79 -14.51
CA ARG A 369 -9.59 -2.90 -15.84
C ARG A 369 -8.07 -3.14 -15.79
N LEU A 370 -7.34 -2.46 -14.90
CA LEU A 370 -5.91 -2.68 -14.71
C LEU A 370 -5.62 -4.10 -14.21
N LEU A 371 -6.41 -4.61 -13.28
CA LEU A 371 -6.28 -6.00 -12.80
C LEU A 371 -6.49 -7.04 -13.90
N ASP A 372 -7.40 -6.79 -14.84
CA ASP A 372 -7.70 -7.71 -15.93
C ASP A 372 -6.63 -7.65 -17.05
N SER A 373 -5.89 -6.52 -17.19
CA SER A 373 -4.90 -6.30 -18.26
C SER A 373 -3.47 -6.70 -17.90
N ASP A 374 -3.14 -6.84 -16.61
CA ASP A 374 -1.74 -6.79 -16.16
C ASP A 374 -1.11 -8.16 -15.84
N TYR A 375 -1.73 -9.31 -16.18
CA TYR A 375 -1.21 -10.56 -15.66
C TYR A 375 -1.00 -11.66 -16.72
N GLU A 376 0.12 -11.58 -17.43
CA GLU A 376 0.78 -12.75 -18.04
C GLU A 376 2.11 -12.95 -17.31
N ASN A 377 2.18 -13.92 -16.41
CA ASN A 377 3.41 -14.32 -15.75
C ASN A 377 3.80 -15.71 -16.25
N GLU A 378 4.83 -15.78 -17.08
CA GLU A 378 5.33 -17.02 -17.69
C GLU A 378 5.77 -18.09 -16.68
N ARG A 379 6.01 -17.71 -15.42
CA ARG A 379 6.41 -18.62 -14.34
C ARG A 379 5.23 -19.28 -13.61
N LEU A 380 4.00 -18.86 -13.92
CA LEU A 380 2.79 -19.38 -13.28
C LEU A 380 1.93 -20.13 -14.28
N THR A 381 1.34 -21.22 -13.81
CA THR A 381 0.28 -21.91 -14.57
C THR A 381 -0.97 -21.04 -14.68
N ALA A 382 -1.85 -21.36 -15.64
CA ALA A 382 -3.11 -20.63 -15.80
C ALA A 382 -3.97 -20.65 -14.52
N GLU A 383 -3.97 -21.76 -13.78
CA GLU A 383 -4.68 -21.91 -12.51
C GLU A 383 -4.09 -21.01 -11.43
N GLU A 384 -2.76 -20.96 -11.30
CA GLU A 384 -2.07 -20.08 -10.34
C GLU A 384 -2.29 -18.61 -10.68
N GLN A 385 -2.29 -18.23 -11.96
CA GLN A 385 -2.62 -16.88 -12.39
C GLN A 385 -4.03 -16.48 -11.98
N GLU A 386 -5.02 -17.39 -12.09
CA GLU A 386 -6.39 -17.11 -11.67
C GLU A 386 -6.50 -16.96 -10.14
N VAL A 387 -5.77 -17.76 -9.36
CA VAL A 387 -5.69 -17.59 -7.90
C VAL A 387 -5.17 -16.19 -7.54
N VAL A 388 -4.12 -15.72 -8.22
CA VAL A 388 -3.56 -14.38 -7.99
C VAL A 388 -4.55 -13.28 -8.39
N ARG A 389 -5.26 -13.43 -9.53
CA ARG A 389 -6.31 -12.49 -9.94
C ARG A 389 -7.45 -12.43 -8.93
N ALA A 390 -7.95 -13.58 -8.49
CA ALA A 390 -8.99 -13.64 -7.46
C ALA A 390 -8.55 -13.00 -6.15
N SER A 391 -7.29 -13.20 -5.75
CA SER A 391 -6.71 -12.54 -4.58
C SER A 391 -6.70 -11.03 -4.74
N LYS A 392 -6.20 -10.49 -5.86
CA LYS A 392 -6.17 -9.06 -6.13
C LYS A 392 -7.56 -8.43 -6.15
N ARG A 393 -8.56 -9.12 -6.72
CA ARG A 393 -9.97 -8.66 -6.68
C ARG A 393 -10.50 -8.57 -5.24
N ARG A 394 -10.16 -9.54 -4.39
CA ARG A 394 -10.53 -9.51 -2.97
C ARG A 394 -9.87 -8.33 -2.24
N LEU A 395 -8.58 -8.07 -2.48
CA LEU A 395 -7.86 -6.93 -1.90
C LEU A 395 -8.51 -5.61 -2.32
N LEU A 396 -8.86 -5.47 -3.61
CA LEU A 396 -9.58 -4.30 -4.11
C LEU A 396 -10.95 -4.14 -3.45
N ASN A 397 -11.70 -5.23 -3.24
CA ASN A 397 -12.99 -5.17 -2.57
C ASN A 397 -12.85 -4.72 -1.10
N ALA A 398 -11.81 -5.15 -0.39
CA ALA A 398 -11.50 -4.66 0.95
C ALA A 398 -11.20 -3.14 0.94
N MET A 399 -10.45 -2.66 -0.05
CA MET A 399 -10.17 -1.22 -0.23
C MET A 399 -11.45 -0.41 -0.50
N ILE A 400 -12.35 -0.94 -1.31
CA ILE A 400 -13.68 -0.33 -1.54
C ILE A 400 -14.46 -0.26 -0.23
N GLY A 401 -14.41 -1.31 0.61
CA GLY A 401 -14.99 -1.33 1.94
C GLY A 401 -14.44 -0.23 2.83
N TYR A 402 -13.13 -0.06 2.86
CA TYR A 402 -12.48 1.03 3.58
C TYR A 402 -12.94 2.42 3.12
N CYS A 403 -13.09 2.61 1.80
CA CYS A 403 -13.57 3.89 1.27
C CYS A 403 -15.01 4.23 1.65
N ARG A 404 -15.81 3.22 1.95
CA ARG A 404 -17.25 3.35 2.21
C ARG A 404 -17.66 3.21 3.67
N THR A 405 -16.76 2.70 4.52
CA THR A 405 -17.08 2.44 5.93
C THR A 405 -17.51 3.71 6.68
N THR A 406 -18.42 3.57 7.61
CA THR A 406 -18.77 4.57 8.62
C THR A 406 -17.99 4.37 9.92
N ASP A 407 -17.34 3.21 10.09
CA ASP A 407 -16.50 2.90 11.25
C ASP A 407 -15.27 3.81 11.31
N CYS A 408 -14.60 3.83 12.45
CA CYS A 408 -13.30 4.48 12.60
C CYS A 408 -12.30 3.95 11.55
N LEU A 409 -11.64 4.85 10.83
CA LEU A 409 -10.70 4.48 9.76
C LEU A 409 -9.44 3.80 10.30
N HIS A 410 -8.97 4.18 11.48
CA HIS A 410 -7.86 3.51 12.16
C HIS A 410 -8.25 2.08 12.60
N GLU A 411 -9.42 1.93 13.23
CA GLU A 411 -9.88 0.62 13.68
C GLU A 411 -10.16 -0.33 12.50
N TYR A 412 -10.71 0.17 11.41
CA TYR A 412 -10.91 -0.64 10.20
C TYR A 412 -9.58 -1.21 9.71
N MET A 413 -8.53 -0.39 9.71
CA MET A 413 -7.19 -0.77 9.24
C MET A 413 -6.52 -1.76 10.20
N THR A 414 -6.51 -1.50 11.50
CA THR A 414 -5.93 -2.40 12.51
C THR A 414 -6.64 -3.75 12.53
N ARG A 415 -7.97 -3.76 12.44
CA ARG A 415 -8.79 -4.98 12.31
C ARG A 415 -8.47 -5.77 11.02
N TYR A 416 -8.29 -5.08 9.90
CA TYR A 416 -7.91 -5.71 8.63
C TYR A 416 -6.59 -6.48 8.74
N PHE A 417 -5.61 -5.93 9.42
CA PHE A 417 -4.32 -6.60 9.67
C PHE A 417 -4.34 -7.62 10.82
N GLY A 418 -5.48 -7.80 11.49
CA GLY A 418 -5.67 -8.77 12.58
C GLY A 418 -5.00 -8.35 13.88
N GLU A 419 -4.99 -7.07 14.18
CA GLU A 419 -4.51 -6.55 15.47
C GLU A 419 -5.59 -6.72 16.55
N ALA A 420 -5.28 -7.48 17.60
CA ALA A 420 -6.22 -7.86 18.66
C ALA A 420 -6.47 -6.74 19.68
N GLY A 421 -6.16 -5.54 19.49
CA GLY A 421 -6.37 -4.43 20.42
C GLY A 421 -7.16 -3.27 19.83
N GLY A 422 -7.39 -3.31 18.50
CA GLY A 422 -7.97 -2.19 17.78
C GLY A 422 -7.08 -0.95 17.78
N ALA A 423 -7.63 0.16 17.29
CA ALA A 423 -6.94 1.46 17.36
C ALA A 423 -6.98 2.02 18.78
N ALA A 424 -5.94 2.75 19.15
CA ALA A 424 -5.94 3.50 20.40
C ALA A 424 -7.05 4.57 20.39
N VAL A 425 -7.85 4.61 21.45
CA VAL A 425 -8.96 5.55 21.59
C VAL A 425 -8.71 6.55 22.71
N ARG A 426 -9.25 7.76 22.53
CA ARG A 426 -9.27 8.81 23.56
C ARG A 426 -10.47 8.62 24.50
N ASP A 427 -10.51 9.38 25.58
CA ASP A 427 -11.62 9.37 26.55
C ASP A 427 -12.98 9.72 25.92
N ASP A 428 -13.01 10.45 24.81
CA ASP A 428 -14.20 10.80 24.03
C ASP A 428 -14.66 9.68 23.06
N GLY A 429 -13.94 8.55 23.04
CA GLY A 429 -14.23 7.41 22.14
C GLY A 429 -13.68 7.57 20.71
N ALA A 430 -13.06 8.71 20.37
CA ALA A 430 -12.42 8.90 19.07
C ALA A 430 -11.01 8.29 19.04
N CYS A 431 -10.52 7.89 17.87
CA CYS A 431 -9.16 7.38 17.71
C CYS A 431 -8.11 8.48 18.04
N VAL A 432 -6.97 8.07 18.58
CA VAL A 432 -5.92 9.01 19.04
C VAL A 432 -5.39 9.86 17.89
N GLY A 433 -5.10 9.26 16.72
CA GLY A 433 -4.63 9.99 15.54
C GLY A 433 -5.67 10.92 14.91
N GLY A 434 -6.94 10.67 15.22
CA GLY A 434 -8.07 11.32 14.58
C GLY A 434 -8.34 10.78 13.16
N CYS A 435 -9.60 10.75 12.78
CA CYS A 435 -9.99 10.48 11.41
C CYS A 435 -11.30 11.18 11.07
N ALA A 436 -11.57 11.33 9.78
CA ALA A 436 -12.79 11.98 9.29
C ALA A 436 -14.07 11.34 9.83
N ASN A 437 -14.06 10.02 10.05
CA ASN A 437 -15.24 9.31 10.56
C ASN A 437 -15.46 9.58 12.06
N CYS A 438 -14.44 9.55 12.89
CA CYS A 438 -14.55 9.92 14.31
C CYS A 438 -14.85 11.41 14.51
N GLY A 439 -14.36 12.27 13.62
CA GLY A 439 -14.64 13.71 13.63
C GLY A 439 -16.03 14.09 13.12
N ASN A 440 -16.90 13.13 12.79
CA ASN A 440 -18.24 13.35 12.24
C ASN A 440 -18.26 14.33 11.05
N THR A 441 -17.28 14.21 10.16
CA THR A 441 -17.17 15.09 8.98
C THR A 441 -18.10 14.67 7.83
N PHE A 442 -18.96 13.68 8.03
CA PHE A 442 -19.96 13.20 7.08
C PHE A 442 -21.32 13.02 7.77
N GLU A 443 -22.38 13.11 6.97
CA GLU A 443 -23.72 12.72 7.40
C GLU A 443 -24.00 11.29 6.96
N THR A 444 -24.74 10.53 7.79
CA THR A 444 -25.30 9.24 7.40
C THR A 444 -26.73 9.39 6.92
N VAL A 445 -27.17 8.45 6.09
CA VAL A 445 -28.56 8.33 5.66
C VAL A 445 -29.02 6.91 5.99
N ASP A 446 -30.12 6.83 6.70
CA ASP A 446 -30.82 5.54 6.90
C ASP A 446 -31.37 5.07 5.54
N VAL A 447 -30.92 3.91 5.14
CA VAL A 447 -31.32 3.24 3.89
C VAL A 447 -31.88 1.85 4.15
N THR A 448 -32.32 1.59 5.37
CA THR A 448 -32.86 0.30 5.82
C THR A 448 -33.94 -0.23 4.88
N ASP A 449 -34.92 0.62 4.52
CA ASP A 449 -36.02 0.21 3.64
C ASP A 449 -35.54 -0.08 2.20
N ILE A 450 -34.55 0.69 1.73
CA ILE A 450 -33.93 0.45 0.42
C ILE A 450 -33.18 -0.88 0.42
N ALA A 451 -32.40 -1.15 1.47
CA ALA A 451 -31.64 -2.39 1.59
C ALA A 451 -32.57 -3.62 1.67
N ARG A 452 -33.66 -3.53 2.43
CA ARG A 452 -34.70 -4.58 2.50
C ARG A 452 -35.36 -4.81 1.14
N ALA A 453 -35.72 -3.74 0.43
CA ALA A 453 -36.29 -3.83 -0.91
C ALA A 453 -35.34 -4.48 -1.90
N ILE A 454 -34.04 -4.15 -1.85
CA ILE A 454 -33.00 -4.77 -2.68
C ILE A 454 -32.89 -6.27 -2.38
N SER A 455 -32.76 -6.66 -1.10
CA SER A 455 -32.70 -8.08 -0.69
C SER A 455 -33.92 -8.86 -1.17
N ARG A 456 -35.12 -8.30 -1.01
CA ARG A 456 -36.35 -8.92 -1.48
C ARG A 456 -36.37 -9.05 -3.01
N CYS A 457 -35.92 -8.04 -3.73
CA CYS A 457 -35.84 -8.12 -5.20
C CYS A 457 -34.84 -9.19 -5.66
N VAL A 458 -33.69 -9.33 -5.01
CA VAL A 458 -32.72 -10.41 -5.30
C VAL A 458 -33.36 -11.79 -5.11
N HIS A 459 -34.19 -11.95 -4.08
CA HIS A 459 -34.99 -13.17 -3.88
C HIS A 459 -35.99 -13.38 -5.02
N ASP A 460 -36.81 -12.37 -5.34
CA ASP A 460 -37.88 -12.45 -6.33
C ASP A 460 -37.37 -12.78 -7.75
N VAL A 461 -36.16 -12.29 -8.11
CA VAL A 461 -35.50 -12.62 -9.38
C VAL A 461 -34.65 -13.90 -9.32
N ASN A 462 -34.80 -14.70 -8.25
CA ASN A 462 -34.07 -15.97 -8.04
C ASN A 462 -32.55 -15.86 -8.17
N GLN A 463 -31.95 -14.74 -7.78
CA GLN A 463 -30.48 -14.51 -7.83
C GLN A 463 -29.88 -14.71 -9.23
N LYS A 464 -30.60 -14.37 -10.30
CA LYS A 464 -30.21 -14.67 -11.69
C LYS A 464 -29.88 -13.44 -12.53
N VAL A 465 -29.94 -12.24 -11.94
CA VAL A 465 -29.75 -11.00 -12.71
C VAL A 465 -28.67 -10.11 -12.12
N GLY A 466 -28.11 -9.25 -12.95
CA GLY A 466 -27.14 -8.26 -12.54
C GLY A 466 -27.76 -7.02 -11.88
N SER A 467 -26.93 -6.21 -11.23
CA SER A 467 -27.32 -5.02 -10.47
C SER A 467 -28.18 -4.04 -11.29
N GLY A 468 -27.87 -3.85 -12.58
CA GLY A 468 -28.62 -2.96 -13.44
C GLY A 468 -30.08 -3.37 -13.62
N LYS A 469 -30.37 -4.68 -13.69
CA LYS A 469 -31.74 -5.18 -13.80
C LYS A 469 -32.50 -5.10 -12.47
N ILE A 470 -31.84 -5.36 -11.35
CA ILE A 470 -32.42 -5.16 -10.01
C ILE A 470 -32.88 -3.71 -9.84
N VAL A 471 -32.02 -2.75 -10.19
CA VAL A 471 -32.36 -1.32 -10.12
C VAL A 471 -33.56 -0.98 -11.02
N LYS A 472 -33.57 -1.49 -12.26
CA LYS A 472 -34.70 -1.28 -13.18
C LYS A 472 -36.02 -1.86 -12.67
N VAL A 473 -36.01 -3.07 -12.08
CA VAL A 473 -37.19 -3.71 -11.46
C VAL A 473 -37.69 -2.86 -10.31
N LEU A 474 -36.83 -2.50 -9.35
CA LEU A 474 -37.19 -1.70 -8.19
C LEU A 474 -37.74 -0.31 -8.56
N ARG A 475 -37.29 0.25 -9.68
CA ARG A 475 -37.80 1.53 -10.18
C ARG A 475 -39.09 1.42 -11.02
N GLY A 476 -39.54 0.21 -11.33
CA GLY A 476 -40.71 0.01 -12.20
C GLY A 476 -40.42 0.36 -13.66
N SER A 477 -39.22 0.08 -14.15
CA SER A 477 -38.83 0.35 -15.55
C SER A 477 -39.57 -0.53 -16.55
N LYS A 478 -40.04 0.08 -17.62
CA LYS A 478 -40.68 -0.60 -18.76
C LYS A 478 -39.68 -1.04 -19.85
N ALA A 479 -38.39 -1.16 -19.52
CA ALA A 479 -37.34 -1.52 -20.47
C ALA A 479 -37.56 -2.94 -21.04
N GLN A 480 -37.41 -3.11 -22.37
CA GLN A 480 -37.63 -4.37 -23.05
C GLN A 480 -36.71 -5.51 -22.58
N ASP A 481 -35.52 -5.19 -22.08
CA ASP A 481 -34.56 -6.16 -21.56
C ASP A 481 -34.99 -6.81 -20.22
N LEU A 482 -36.12 -6.41 -19.65
CA LEU A 482 -36.76 -7.00 -18.48
C LEU A 482 -37.92 -7.95 -18.82
N ASN A 483 -38.41 -7.97 -20.05
CA ASN A 483 -39.66 -8.68 -20.42
C ASN A 483 -39.62 -10.18 -20.04
N TYR A 484 -38.48 -10.83 -20.14
CA TYR A 484 -38.32 -12.24 -19.79
C TYR A 484 -38.47 -12.55 -18.29
N LEU A 485 -38.40 -11.52 -17.45
CA LEU A 485 -38.59 -11.64 -15.99
C LEU A 485 -40.05 -11.47 -15.58
N HIS A 486 -40.95 -11.11 -16.52
CA HIS A 486 -42.31 -10.71 -16.21
C HIS A 486 -42.38 -9.70 -15.06
N PRO A 487 -41.69 -8.54 -15.16
CA PRO A 487 -41.37 -7.66 -14.02
C PRO A 487 -42.62 -7.16 -13.28
N VAL A 488 -43.76 -7.03 -14.00
CA VAL A 488 -45.03 -6.56 -13.41
C VAL A 488 -45.59 -7.55 -12.39
N ASP A 489 -45.26 -8.85 -12.53
CA ASP A 489 -45.70 -9.91 -11.63
C ASP A 489 -44.80 -10.03 -10.37
N LEU A 490 -43.65 -9.31 -10.34
CA LEU A 490 -42.76 -9.35 -9.20
C LEU A 490 -43.27 -8.41 -8.09
N PRO A 491 -43.38 -8.89 -6.83
CA PRO A 491 -43.85 -8.06 -5.70
C PRO A 491 -43.03 -6.80 -5.48
N THR A 492 -41.75 -6.81 -5.89
CA THR A 492 -40.81 -5.69 -5.72
C THR A 492 -40.78 -4.72 -6.91
N TYR A 493 -41.58 -4.96 -7.96
CA TYR A 493 -41.63 -4.07 -9.11
C TYR A 493 -42.16 -2.68 -8.72
N GLY A 494 -41.34 -1.66 -8.95
CA GLY A 494 -41.69 -0.26 -8.67
C GLY A 494 -41.66 0.15 -7.18
N MET A 495 -41.27 -0.73 -6.26
CA MET A 495 -41.21 -0.41 -4.83
C MET A 495 -40.38 0.83 -4.50
N LEU A 496 -39.34 1.11 -5.28
CA LEU A 496 -38.46 2.25 -5.13
C LEU A 496 -38.59 3.24 -6.29
N SER A 497 -39.77 3.39 -6.87
CA SER A 497 -40.02 4.30 -8.01
C SER A 497 -39.68 5.76 -7.70
N ALA A 498 -39.84 6.21 -6.46
CA ALA A 498 -39.51 7.55 -6.00
C ALA A 498 -38.01 7.72 -5.66
N THR A 499 -37.26 6.64 -5.49
CA THR A 499 -35.84 6.68 -5.14
C THR A 499 -34.99 6.85 -6.40
N SER A 500 -33.93 7.66 -6.33
CA SER A 500 -33.03 7.85 -7.48
C SER A 500 -32.27 6.57 -7.82
N GLU A 501 -32.02 6.36 -9.11
CA GLU A 501 -31.23 5.20 -9.57
C GLU A 501 -29.83 5.17 -8.93
N VAL A 502 -29.21 6.33 -8.77
CA VAL A 502 -27.90 6.47 -8.16
C VAL A 502 -27.92 5.99 -6.70
N GLN A 503 -28.93 6.37 -5.93
CA GLN A 503 -29.04 5.95 -4.52
C GLN A 503 -29.26 4.44 -4.40
N ILE A 504 -30.11 3.84 -5.23
CA ILE A 504 -30.32 2.37 -5.22
C ILE A 504 -29.02 1.65 -5.59
N ARG A 505 -28.26 2.15 -6.56
CA ARG A 505 -26.96 1.57 -6.96
C ARG A 505 -25.93 1.69 -5.84
N ASP A 506 -25.89 2.84 -5.15
CA ASP A 506 -24.98 3.07 -4.04
C ASP A 506 -25.28 2.10 -2.89
N VAL A 507 -26.56 1.96 -2.50
CA VAL A 507 -26.95 1.01 -1.44
C VAL A 507 -26.65 -0.44 -1.85
N LEU A 508 -27.00 -0.86 -3.06
CA LEU A 508 -26.71 -2.21 -3.57
C LEU A 508 -25.20 -2.50 -3.53
N SER A 509 -24.41 -1.54 -3.96
CA SER A 509 -22.96 -1.65 -3.98
C SER A 509 -22.37 -1.73 -2.58
N GLN A 510 -22.91 -0.93 -1.64
CA GLN A 510 -22.51 -0.98 -0.23
C GLN A 510 -22.90 -2.32 0.41
N MET A 511 -24.12 -2.81 0.16
CA MET A 511 -24.58 -4.12 0.65
C MET A 511 -23.70 -5.28 0.15
N ALA A 512 -23.19 -5.18 -1.08
CA ALA A 512 -22.24 -6.16 -1.61
C ALA A 512 -20.87 -6.07 -0.93
N THR A 513 -20.44 -4.87 -0.55
CA THR A 513 -19.20 -4.65 0.20
C THR A 513 -19.30 -5.20 1.62
N ASP A 514 -20.44 -4.98 2.27
CA ASP A 514 -20.68 -5.37 3.68
C ASP A 514 -21.11 -6.84 3.84
N GLY A 515 -21.15 -7.60 2.74
CA GLY A 515 -21.42 -9.04 2.76
C GLY A 515 -22.89 -9.43 2.84
N PHE A 516 -23.83 -8.48 2.72
CA PHE A 516 -25.26 -8.79 2.60
C PHE A 516 -25.59 -9.34 1.22
N LEU A 517 -24.85 -8.93 0.18
CA LEU A 517 -24.95 -9.42 -1.18
C LEU A 517 -23.58 -9.90 -1.67
N SER A 518 -23.58 -10.70 -2.72
CA SER A 518 -22.39 -11.12 -3.44
C SER A 518 -22.62 -10.85 -4.93
N ILE A 519 -21.63 -10.31 -5.61
CA ILE A 519 -21.68 -10.06 -7.05
C ILE A 519 -20.72 -11.03 -7.72
N SER A 520 -21.24 -11.92 -8.60
CA SER A 520 -20.43 -12.90 -9.31
C SER A 520 -19.44 -12.23 -10.24
N GLU A 521 -18.34 -12.90 -10.51
CA GLU A 521 -17.33 -12.47 -11.47
C GLU A 521 -17.74 -12.78 -12.91
N GLY A 522 -17.11 -12.13 -13.90
CA GLY A 522 -17.29 -12.36 -15.32
C GLY A 522 -17.92 -11.18 -16.09
N SER A 523 -18.14 -11.37 -17.39
CA SER A 523 -18.67 -10.34 -18.30
C SER A 523 -20.13 -9.95 -18.02
N MET A 524 -20.88 -10.83 -17.36
CA MET A 524 -22.29 -10.59 -16.96
C MET A 524 -22.44 -10.88 -15.45
N PRO A 525 -22.01 -9.99 -14.57
CA PRO A 525 -22.07 -10.20 -13.12
C PRO A 525 -23.51 -10.32 -12.62
N ILE A 526 -23.76 -11.33 -11.80
CA ILE A 526 -25.05 -11.63 -11.19
C ILE A 526 -24.99 -11.31 -9.69
N VAL A 527 -26.05 -10.70 -9.16
CA VAL A 527 -26.19 -10.42 -7.73
C VAL A 527 -26.82 -11.61 -7.04
N ARG A 528 -26.17 -12.08 -5.99
CA ARG A 528 -26.60 -13.19 -5.13
C ARG A 528 -26.64 -12.75 -3.67
N PHE A 529 -27.18 -13.58 -2.80
CA PHE A 529 -27.05 -13.38 -1.38
C PHE A 529 -25.62 -13.60 -0.90
N GLY A 530 -25.14 -12.72 -0.02
CA GLY A 530 -23.89 -12.86 0.70
C GLY A 530 -24.07 -13.59 2.03
N GLU A 531 -22.98 -13.75 2.77
CA GLU A 531 -22.96 -14.47 4.05
C GLU A 531 -23.86 -13.84 5.12
N ARG A 532 -24.03 -12.50 5.07
CA ARG A 532 -24.85 -11.74 6.02
C ARG A 532 -26.27 -11.45 5.52
N ALA A 533 -26.69 -12.05 4.42
CA ALA A 533 -28.00 -11.76 3.83
C ALA A 533 -29.19 -11.98 4.81
N ALA A 534 -29.10 -12.97 5.69
CA ALA A 534 -30.14 -13.27 6.67
C ALA A 534 -30.40 -12.10 7.64
N GLU A 535 -29.42 -11.22 7.87
CA GLU A 535 -29.60 -10.06 8.75
C GLU A 535 -30.60 -9.04 8.18
N THR A 536 -30.71 -8.95 6.85
CA THR A 536 -31.58 -7.95 6.20
C THR A 536 -33.08 -8.18 6.44
N VAL A 537 -33.48 -9.38 6.86
CA VAL A 537 -34.86 -9.72 7.20
C VAL A 537 -35.13 -9.67 8.72
N ALA A 538 -34.11 -9.46 9.55
CA ALA A 538 -34.27 -9.36 10.98
C ALA A 538 -35.09 -8.11 11.36
N PRO A 539 -35.98 -8.19 12.39
CA PRO A 539 -36.81 -7.04 12.80
C PRO A 539 -36.00 -5.82 13.22
N ASN A 540 -34.84 -6.03 13.83
CA ASN A 540 -33.93 -5.00 14.32
C ASN A 540 -32.86 -4.60 13.31
N PHE A 541 -32.96 -5.03 12.06
CA PHE A 541 -32.03 -4.62 11.02
C PHE A 541 -32.11 -3.12 10.79
N HIS A 542 -31.00 -2.45 10.97
CA HIS A 542 -30.81 -1.03 10.71
C HIS A 542 -29.56 -0.87 9.83
N TYR A 543 -29.68 -0.04 8.79
CA TYR A 543 -28.59 0.10 7.82
C TYR A 543 -28.43 1.55 7.38
N GLU A 544 -27.26 2.10 7.65
CA GLU A 544 -26.88 3.45 7.28
C GLU A 544 -25.70 3.44 6.31
N ILE A 545 -25.69 4.38 5.41
CA ILE A 545 -24.56 4.64 4.51
C ILE A 545 -24.16 6.12 4.58
N LYS A 546 -22.92 6.43 4.21
CA LYS A 546 -22.47 7.82 4.09
C LYS A 546 -23.34 8.56 3.09
N LYS A 547 -23.84 9.73 3.50
CA LYS A 547 -24.58 10.64 2.61
C LYS A 547 -23.61 11.18 1.57
N ILE A 548 -23.98 11.09 0.30
CA ILE A 548 -23.22 11.71 -0.78
C ILE A 548 -23.54 13.20 -0.74
N GLU A 549 -22.70 14.03 -0.15
CA GLU A 549 -22.80 15.45 -0.31
C GLU A 549 -22.55 15.84 -1.77
N ARG A 550 -23.60 16.25 -2.46
CA ARG A 550 -23.46 17.14 -3.59
C ARG A 550 -23.23 18.53 -3.00
N LYS A 551 -22.01 18.92 -2.67
CA LYS A 551 -21.71 20.32 -2.43
C LYS A 551 -22.12 21.07 -3.69
N HIS A 552 -23.25 21.80 -3.63
CA HIS A 552 -23.49 22.88 -4.55
C HIS A 552 -22.26 23.76 -4.48
N ALA A 553 -21.51 23.85 -5.57
CA ALA A 553 -20.40 24.75 -5.71
C ALA A 553 -20.87 26.13 -5.26
N THR A 554 -20.46 26.55 -4.08
CA THR A 554 -20.37 27.98 -3.79
C THR A 554 -19.51 28.52 -4.92
N LYS A 555 -20.03 29.47 -5.67
CA LYS A 555 -19.39 30.06 -6.84
C LYS A 555 -18.03 30.64 -6.46
N LEU A 556 -17.02 29.79 -6.43
CA LEU A 556 -15.66 30.19 -6.73
C LEU A 556 -15.62 30.33 -8.25
N SER A 557 -15.38 31.53 -8.72
CA SER A 557 -15.33 31.89 -10.13
C SER A 557 -14.50 30.88 -10.88
N LEU A 558 -15.13 30.20 -11.83
CA LEU A 558 -14.51 29.29 -12.76
C LEU A 558 -13.40 30.02 -13.51
N ILE A 559 -12.16 29.78 -13.12
CA ILE A 559 -11.04 29.96 -14.03
C ILE A 559 -11.18 28.79 -15.02
N HIS A 560 -11.63 29.10 -16.22
CA HIS A 560 -11.68 28.19 -17.34
C HIS A 560 -10.26 27.73 -17.65
N ILE A 561 -9.91 26.51 -17.25
CA ILE A 561 -8.78 25.78 -17.87
C ILE A 561 -9.32 25.31 -19.21
N SER A 562 -9.08 26.13 -20.25
CA SER A 562 -9.33 25.75 -21.64
C SER A 562 -8.42 24.56 -21.99
N GLU A 563 -9.03 23.48 -22.52
CA GLU A 563 -8.26 22.40 -23.17
C GLU A 563 -7.34 22.98 -24.25
N PRO A 564 -6.09 22.51 -24.36
CA PRO A 564 -5.21 22.95 -25.42
C PRO A 564 -5.82 22.52 -26.76
N THR A 565 -6.20 23.47 -27.57
CA THR A 565 -6.62 23.30 -28.97
C THR A 565 -5.52 22.57 -29.73
N ARG A 566 -5.87 21.42 -30.31
CA ARG A 566 -5.06 20.73 -31.32
C ARG A 566 -4.91 21.67 -32.52
N HIS A 567 -3.75 22.25 -32.69
CA HIS A 567 -3.35 22.79 -33.98
C HIS A 567 -2.82 21.64 -34.87
N SER A 568 -3.64 21.27 -35.85
CA SER A 568 -3.20 20.49 -37.01
C SER A 568 -2.23 21.30 -37.86
N LEU A 569 -1.06 20.78 -38.08
CA LEU A 569 -0.20 21.08 -39.22
C LEU A 569 0.29 19.77 -39.84
#